data_dc9f151024e0633cd9093c3df2369236
#
_entry.id   dc9f151024e0633cd9093c3df2369236
#
_cell.length_a   1.000
_cell.length_b   1.000
_cell.length_c   1.000
_cell.angle_alpha   90.00
_cell.angle_beta   90.00
_cell.angle_gamma   90.00
#
_symmetry.space_group_name_H-M   'P 1'
#
loop_
_entity.id
_entity.type
_entity.pdbx_description
1 polymer ?
#
loop_
_entity_poly.entity_id
_entity_poly.type
_entity_poly.pdbx_seq_one_letter_code
_entity_poly.pdbx_strand_id
1 'polypeptide(L)'
;MDVNNLQVNTNIVGGYFSAEQIDLLSIIQCKDNNELIDFIIHCDQIKHNYSKEDLEKMIAMPLDDFKRLVFKSYQDTMVLHDADKKVNIDNKLRHCGIQENDIEIIKNAVSNNSPEIMSWLREFIKNKYPNNYEEIFDMSHHFVSTERDQLKSEDLYEEMVLLNNNLRSFNSMLIGSGRIYNVVNDLYDKSNPDKRFDFYFAKRDLDFAYRNGKQVRYHSLLVKDGMDNLFAGKSKEEILEIIKDYVKESIDFISDYNLNHRFNINGQDVPVINAVDLFNEIVSFEKNANGEYFNIWESKYGITMDELLPAFDYALQNKPEGVNFLYNEPFLENDKRRKKVLEVLGEIDSKRPGLIDTLGSQMHITIGEDKNKIRRCFEDFRILQERTGKHIQITEFDMSLGRTQIPRVFGNNPEVTLEQVYEYKHQKIEEISSVISESGVHLDGISYWSLTDGIDCNLERVRSNYLADGSITDIHQIPSACGGLFPTHKKLIKNQEFSQAEVQNFESTEPSHKHR
;
A
#
# COMPACT_ATOMS: atom_id res chain seq x y z
N MET A 1 -3.23 10.62 16.85
CA MET A 1 -4.51 9.95 16.56
C MET A 1 -4.50 8.65 17.34
N ASP A 2 -5.45 8.44 18.23
CA ASP A 2 -5.52 7.16 18.92
C ASP A 2 -5.99 6.11 17.90
N VAL A 3 -5.17 5.10 17.63
CA VAL A 3 -5.47 3.97 16.73
C VAL A 3 -6.71 3.22 17.22
N ASN A 4 -7.10 3.46 18.48
CA ASN A 4 -8.29 2.88 19.13
C ASN A 4 -9.61 3.59 18.78
N ASN A 5 -9.59 4.67 17.98
CA ASN A 5 -10.84 5.37 17.62
C ASN A 5 -11.74 4.60 16.65
N LEU A 6 -11.22 3.58 15.97
CA LEU A 6 -12.05 2.51 15.44
C LEU A 6 -12.24 1.47 16.56
N GLN A 7 -13.19 1.69 17.47
CA GLN A 7 -13.58 0.72 18.50
C GLN A 7 -14.22 -0.53 17.83
N VAL A 8 -13.45 -1.20 17.04
CA VAL A 8 -13.82 -2.49 16.48
C VAL A 8 -13.07 -3.52 17.31
N ASN A 9 -13.77 -4.51 17.79
CA ASN A 9 -13.20 -5.62 18.54
C ASN A 9 -12.36 -6.47 17.56
N THR A 10 -11.14 -6.04 17.25
CA THR A 10 -10.25 -6.69 16.29
C THR A 10 -9.00 -7.18 16.97
N ASN A 11 -8.56 -8.37 16.59
CA ASN A 11 -7.30 -8.95 17.07
C ASN A 11 -6.09 -8.43 16.31
N ILE A 12 -6.29 -7.86 15.12
CA ILE A 12 -5.22 -7.40 14.22
C ILE A 12 -5.36 -5.90 14.02
N VAL A 13 -4.32 -5.15 14.39
CA VAL A 13 -4.13 -3.74 14.03
C VAL A 13 -2.85 -3.65 13.21
N GLY A 14 -2.98 -3.43 11.91
CA GLY A 14 -1.88 -3.44 10.97
C GLY A 14 -1.64 -2.09 10.29
N GLY A 15 -0.55 -2.00 9.58
CA GLY A 15 -0.21 -0.88 8.70
C GLY A 15 0.60 -1.32 7.49
N TYR A 16 0.43 -0.63 6.37
CA TYR A 16 1.28 -0.80 5.21
C TYR A 16 2.61 -0.09 5.43
N PHE A 17 3.69 -0.83 5.26
CA PHE A 17 5.06 -0.32 5.30
C PHE A 17 5.69 -0.53 3.95
N SER A 18 5.97 0.56 3.24
CA SER A 18 6.71 0.48 1.99
C SER A 18 8.16 0.04 2.25
N ALA A 19 8.82 -0.49 1.21
CA ALA A 19 10.24 -0.85 1.30
C ALA A 19 11.11 0.35 1.72
N GLU A 20 10.78 1.55 1.23
CA GLU A 20 11.45 2.79 1.61
C GLU A 20 11.25 3.14 3.09
N GLN A 21 10.02 3.02 3.61
CA GLN A 21 9.76 3.24 5.04
C GLN A 21 10.51 2.24 5.91
N ILE A 22 10.62 0.98 5.50
CA ILE A 22 11.37 -0.06 6.20
C ILE A 22 12.86 0.28 6.25
N ASP A 23 13.44 0.74 5.15
CA ASP A 23 14.85 1.14 5.10
C ASP A 23 15.12 2.37 5.99
N LEU A 24 14.27 3.40 5.92
CA LEU A 24 14.39 4.59 6.76
C LEU A 24 14.19 4.29 8.25
N LEU A 25 13.25 3.42 8.60
CA LEU A 25 13.08 2.94 9.98
C LEU A 25 14.28 2.12 10.45
N SER A 26 14.89 1.33 9.57
CA SER A 26 16.11 0.56 9.90
C SER A 26 17.27 1.47 10.24
N ILE A 27 17.46 2.59 9.51
CA ILE A 27 18.44 3.64 9.85
C ILE A 27 18.18 4.19 11.26
N ILE A 28 16.94 4.56 11.57
CA ILE A 28 16.55 5.11 12.88
C ILE A 28 16.79 4.11 14.00
N GLN A 29 16.55 2.83 13.77
CA GLN A 29 16.68 1.77 14.79
C GLN A 29 18.12 1.34 15.08
N CYS A 30 19.12 1.71 14.25
CA CYS A 30 20.52 1.41 14.54
C CYS A 30 20.92 1.95 15.93
N LYS A 31 21.56 1.14 16.75
CA LYS A 31 21.93 1.45 18.15
C LYS A 31 23.31 2.07 18.28
N ASP A 32 24.16 1.82 17.30
CA ASP A 32 25.52 2.37 17.23
C ASP A 32 25.99 2.56 15.78
N ASN A 33 27.14 3.16 15.61
CA ASN A 33 27.72 3.47 14.31
C ASN A 33 28.11 2.21 13.52
N ASN A 34 28.39 1.08 14.18
CA ASN A 34 28.75 -0.16 13.49
C ASN A 34 27.50 -0.78 12.84
N GLU A 35 26.36 -0.81 13.56
CA GLU A 35 25.08 -1.24 12.98
C GLU A 35 24.68 -0.38 11.78
N LEU A 36 24.93 0.94 11.85
CA LEU A 36 24.62 1.85 10.76
C LEU A 36 25.56 1.65 9.56
N ILE A 37 26.85 1.39 9.78
CA ILE A 37 27.81 1.02 8.72
C ILE A 37 27.39 -0.30 8.07
N ASP A 38 27.02 -1.29 8.88
CA ASP A 38 26.54 -2.57 8.37
C ASP A 38 25.29 -2.40 7.49
N PHE A 39 24.34 -1.55 7.92
CA PHE A 39 23.20 -1.18 7.11
C PHE A 39 23.62 -0.54 5.77
N ILE A 40 24.54 0.42 5.76
CA ILE A 40 25.00 1.10 4.53
C ILE A 40 25.61 0.09 3.55
N ILE A 41 26.45 -0.81 4.03
CA ILE A 41 27.17 -1.79 3.19
C ILE A 41 26.18 -2.74 2.50
N HIS A 42 25.08 -3.08 3.17
CA HIS A 42 24.07 -4.02 2.68
C HIS A 42 22.85 -3.34 2.00
N CYS A 43 22.75 -2.02 2.04
CA CYS A 43 21.65 -1.27 1.41
C CYS A 43 22.01 -0.94 -0.04
N ASP A 44 21.38 -1.63 -1.00
CA ASP A 44 21.66 -1.46 -2.43
C ASP A 44 21.47 -0.03 -2.92
N GLN A 45 20.57 0.72 -2.32
CA GLN A 45 20.25 2.10 -2.69
C GLN A 45 21.42 3.06 -2.42
N ILE A 46 22.17 2.86 -1.34
CA ILE A 46 23.19 3.82 -0.90
C ILE A 46 24.60 3.25 -0.73
N LYS A 47 24.80 1.94 -0.84
CA LYS A 47 26.14 1.32 -0.63
C LYS A 47 27.24 1.91 -1.50
N HIS A 48 26.89 2.46 -2.67
CA HIS A 48 27.84 3.08 -3.60
C HIS A 48 28.10 4.55 -3.32
N ASN A 49 27.37 5.18 -2.39
CA ASN A 49 27.53 6.59 -2.04
C ASN A 49 28.71 6.84 -1.08
N TYR A 50 29.25 5.79 -0.49
CA TYR A 50 30.28 5.88 0.55
C TYR A 50 31.50 5.05 0.19
N SER A 51 32.68 5.69 0.20
CA SER A 51 33.94 4.97 0.14
C SER A 51 34.27 4.37 1.52
N LYS A 52 35.19 3.41 1.55
CA LYS A 52 35.70 2.85 2.81
C LYS A 52 36.30 3.95 3.71
N GLU A 53 37.00 4.92 3.11
CA GLU A 53 37.61 6.03 3.85
C GLU A 53 36.55 6.96 4.46
N ASP A 54 35.40 7.15 3.78
CA ASP A 54 34.29 7.92 4.33
C ASP A 54 33.69 7.23 5.54
N LEU A 55 33.44 5.91 5.45
CA LEU A 55 32.89 5.13 6.56
C LEU A 55 33.86 5.11 7.78
N GLU A 56 35.18 5.02 7.56
CA GLU A 56 36.18 5.11 8.63
C GLU A 56 36.16 6.46 9.35
N LYS A 57 35.87 7.56 8.64
CA LYS A 57 35.71 8.89 9.24
C LYS A 57 34.38 9.02 9.99
N MET A 58 33.32 8.45 9.44
CA MET A 58 31.96 8.56 9.99
C MET A 58 31.79 7.76 11.29
N ILE A 59 32.57 6.71 11.52
CA ILE A 59 32.51 5.90 12.75
C ILE A 59 32.76 6.71 14.03
N ALA A 60 33.45 7.85 13.91
CA ALA A 60 33.74 8.74 15.03
C ALA A 60 32.67 9.84 15.24
N MET A 61 31.66 9.93 14.39
CA MET A 61 30.59 10.92 14.51
C MET A 61 29.65 10.58 15.66
N PRO A 62 28.96 11.58 16.26
CA PRO A 62 27.79 11.31 17.08
C PRO A 62 26.76 10.49 16.30
N LEU A 63 26.17 9.48 16.92
CA LEU A 63 25.27 8.55 16.23
C LEU A 63 24.09 9.24 15.56
N ASP A 64 23.48 10.24 16.22
CA ASP A 64 22.31 10.94 15.65
C ASP A 64 22.69 11.76 14.41
N ASP A 65 23.86 12.42 14.42
CA ASP A 65 24.37 13.15 13.26
C ASP A 65 24.66 12.20 12.08
N PHE A 66 25.21 11.02 12.38
CA PHE A 66 25.47 10.02 11.37
C PHE A 66 24.17 9.44 10.78
N LYS A 67 23.17 9.17 11.62
CA LYS A 67 21.84 8.74 11.15
C LYS A 67 21.21 9.78 10.22
N ARG A 68 21.22 11.05 10.58
CA ARG A 68 20.68 12.14 9.74
C ARG A 68 21.40 12.24 8.40
N LEU A 69 22.71 12.06 8.39
CA LEU A 69 23.52 12.08 7.16
C LEU A 69 23.14 10.92 6.24
N VAL A 70 23.05 9.70 6.79
CA VAL A 70 22.68 8.49 6.03
C VAL A 70 21.24 8.59 5.52
N PHE A 71 20.34 9.06 6.36
CA PHE A 71 18.93 9.27 6.01
C PHE A 71 18.79 10.26 4.83
N LYS A 72 19.52 11.37 4.89
CA LYS A 72 19.55 12.34 3.80
C LYS A 72 20.13 11.73 2.52
N SER A 73 21.23 10.99 2.61
CA SER A 73 21.85 10.32 1.46
C SER A 73 20.90 9.31 0.81
N TYR A 74 20.16 8.57 1.62
CA TYR A 74 19.12 7.64 1.13
C TYR A 74 18.03 8.40 0.38
N GLN A 75 17.49 9.45 0.97
CA GLN A 75 16.46 10.29 0.36
C GLN A 75 16.94 10.93 -0.95
N ASP A 76 18.13 11.51 -0.97
CA ASP A 76 18.71 12.14 -2.18
C ASP A 76 18.86 11.10 -3.32
N THR A 77 19.22 9.86 -3.00
CA THR A 77 19.36 8.79 -3.98
C THR A 77 18.00 8.38 -4.54
N MET A 78 16.97 8.29 -3.72
CA MET A 78 15.61 7.98 -4.19
C MET A 78 15.07 9.05 -5.12
N VAL A 79 15.40 10.35 -4.86
CA VAL A 79 15.06 11.46 -5.75
C VAL A 79 15.68 11.31 -7.11
N LEU A 80 16.99 11.02 -7.15
CA LEU A 80 17.71 10.85 -8.40
C LEU A 80 17.13 9.68 -9.21
N HIS A 81 16.78 8.59 -8.53
CA HIS A 81 16.15 7.43 -9.16
C HIS A 81 14.78 7.77 -9.78
N ASP A 82 13.97 8.57 -9.11
CA ASP A 82 12.69 9.04 -9.64
C ASP A 82 12.89 10.02 -10.82
N ALA A 83 13.92 10.86 -10.77
CA ALA A 83 14.28 11.73 -11.90
C ALA A 83 14.72 10.91 -13.13
N ASP A 84 15.49 9.83 -12.94
CA ASP A 84 15.89 8.93 -14.01
C ASP A 84 14.71 8.18 -14.62
N LYS A 85 13.73 7.78 -13.81
CA LYS A 85 12.46 7.21 -14.31
C LYS A 85 11.69 8.20 -15.17
N LYS A 86 11.67 9.48 -14.79
CA LYS A 86 11.02 10.56 -15.55
C LYS A 86 11.64 10.74 -16.94
N VAL A 87 12.98 10.78 -17.03
CA VAL A 87 13.70 10.81 -18.30
C VAL A 87 13.39 9.58 -19.15
N ASN A 88 13.21 8.43 -18.51
CA ASN A 88 12.86 7.18 -19.20
C ASN A 88 11.43 7.23 -19.78
N ILE A 89 10.47 7.86 -19.10
CA ILE A 89 9.10 8.04 -19.61
C ILE A 89 9.11 8.94 -20.85
N ASP A 90 9.81 10.07 -20.82
CA ASP A 90 9.96 10.94 -22.01
C ASP A 90 10.53 10.18 -23.20
N ASN A 91 11.53 9.33 -22.96
CA ASN A 91 12.12 8.49 -24.00
C ASN A 91 11.15 7.42 -24.52
N LYS A 92 10.33 6.83 -23.63
CA LYS A 92 9.28 5.88 -24.03
C LYS A 92 8.22 6.55 -24.89
N LEU A 93 7.75 7.75 -24.51
CA LEU A 93 6.81 8.52 -25.32
C LEU A 93 7.38 8.85 -26.70
N ARG A 94 8.68 9.22 -26.78
CA ARG A 94 9.37 9.41 -28.07
C ARG A 94 9.40 8.13 -28.90
N HIS A 95 9.62 6.97 -28.28
CA HIS A 95 9.59 5.66 -28.97
C HIS A 95 8.19 5.31 -29.50
N CYS A 96 7.13 5.76 -28.83
CA CYS A 96 5.75 5.66 -29.35
C CYS A 96 5.46 6.65 -30.49
N GLY A 97 6.46 7.42 -30.94
CA GLY A 97 6.34 8.35 -32.06
C GLY A 97 5.68 9.68 -31.70
N ILE A 98 5.59 10.02 -30.40
CA ILE A 98 5.01 11.29 -29.94
C ILE A 98 6.00 12.42 -30.22
N GLN A 99 5.48 13.53 -30.75
CA GLN A 99 6.28 14.72 -31.04
C GLN A 99 6.59 15.50 -29.77
N GLU A 100 7.76 16.16 -29.68
CA GLU A 100 8.18 16.92 -28.49
C GLU A 100 7.12 17.90 -27.97
N ASN A 101 6.48 18.65 -28.86
CA ASN A 101 5.43 19.58 -28.49
C ASN A 101 4.21 18.86 -27.86
N ASP A 102 3.93 17.62 -28.25
CA ASP A 102 2.82 16.84 -27.70
C ASP A 102 3.20 16.24 -26.34
N ILE A 103 4.46 15.87 -26.13
CA ILE A 103 4.99 15.46 -24.82
C ILE A 103 4.80 16.60 -23.82
N GLU A 104 5.14 17.84 -24.18
CA GLU A 104 4.92 19.01 -23.32
C GLU A 104 3.41 19.28 -23.07
N ILE A 105 2.55 19.10 -24.08
CA ILE A 105 1.09 19.21 -23.94
C ILE A 105 0.57 18.15 -22.96
N ILE A 106 1.03 16.89 -23.10
CA ILE A 106 0.66 15.78 -22.21
C ILE A 106 1.10 16.10 -20.79
N LYS A 107 2.34 16.52 -20.57
CA LYS A 107 2.87 16.91 -19.25
C LYS A 107 2.03 17.99 -18.61
N ASN A 108 1.77 19.08 -19.33
CA ASN A 108 0.99 20.21 -18.83
C ASN A 108 -0.46 19.81 -18.49
N ALA A 109 -1.09 18.98 -19.33
CA ALA A 109 -2.45 18.49 -19.09
C ALA A 109 -2.49 17.59 -17.83
N VAL A 110 -1.53 16.70 -17.69
CA VAL A 110 -1.42 15.79 -16.55
C VAL A 110 -1.09 16.57 -15.27
N SER A 111 -0.19 17.56 -15.32
CA SER A 111 0.10 18.43 -14.18
C SER A 111 -1.12 19.22 -13.69
N ASN A 112 -2.02 19.61 -14.61
CA ASN A 112 -3.26 20.28 -14.25
C ASN A 112 -4.32 19.32 -13.67
N ASN A 113 -4.36 18.08 -14.17
CA ASN A 113 -5.14 16.93 -13.68
C ASN A 113 -6.64 17.22 -13.33
N SER A 114 -7.27 18.26 -13.94
CA SER A 114 -8.70 18.43 -13.75
C SER A 114 -9.47 17.37 -14.56
N PRO A 115 -10.66 16.93 -14.12
CA PRO A 115 -11.47 15.95 -14.85
C PRO A 115 -11.74 16.35 -16.30
N GLU A 116 -11.96 17.65 -16.55
CA GLU A 116 -12.18 18.21 -17.88
C GLU A 116 -10.94 18.12 -18.74
N ILE A 117 -9.78 18.47 -18.19
CA ILE A 117 -8.49 18.42 -18.88
C ILE A 117 -8.07 16.99 -19.14
N MET A 118 -8.27 16.07 -18.18
CA MET A 118 -7.97 14.65 -18.37
C MET A 118 -8.91 14.01 -19.40
N SER A 119 -10.17 14.39 -19.44
CA SER A 119 -11.12 13.98 -20.49
C SER A 119 -10.69 14.51 -21.87
N TRP A 120 -10.27 15.77 -21.93
CA TRP A 120 -9.72 16.36 -23.14
C TRP A 120 -8.43 15.68 -23.58
N LEU A 121 -7.50 15.40 -22.65
CA LEU A 121 -6.25 14.71 -22.94
C LEU A 121 -6.49 13.32 -23.52
N ARG A 122 -7.45 12.58 -22.96
CA ARG A 122 -7.87 11.27 -23.47
C ARG A 122 -8.31 11.34 -24.93
N GLU A 123 -9.18 12.28 -25.26
CA GLU A 123 -9.62 12.48 -26.64
C GLU A 123 -8.50 12.99 -27.56
N PHE A 124 -7.62 13.86 -27.06
CA PHE A 124 -6.46 14.35 -27.79
C PHE A 124 -5.51 13.19 -28.20
N ILE A 125 -5.13 12.34 -27.24
CA ILE A 125 -4.25 11.20 -27.48
C ILE A 125 -4.93 10.21 -28.42
N LYS A 126 -6.18 9.87 -28.19
CA LYS A 126 -6.96 8.93 -29.01
C LYS A 126 -7.10 9.38 -30.46
N ASN A 127 -7.31 10.67 -30.69
CA ASN A 127 -7.45 11.20 -32.04
C ASN A 127 -6.11 11.32 -32.77
N LYS A 128 -5.05 11.65 -32.07
CA LYS A 128 -3.73 11.91 -32.69
C LYS A 128 -2.84 10.67 -32.77
N TYR A 129 -3.00 9.75 -31.81
CA TYR A 129 -2.19 8.52 -31.68
C TYR A 129 -3.06 7.27 -31.48
N PRO A 130 -4.01 6.98 -32.40
CA PRO A 130 -5.02 5.94 -32.18
C PRO A 130 -4.43 4.53 -31.99
N ASN A 131 -3.26 4.26 -32.56
CA ASN A 131 -2.63 2.93 -32.48
C ASN A 131 -1.92 2.67 -31.13
N ASN A 132 -1.54 3.72 -30.41
CA ASN A 132 -0.77 3.63 -29.17
C ASN A 132 -1.49 4.34 -28.02
N TYR A 133 -2.81 4.58 -28.17
CA TYR A 133 -3.61 5.40 -27.26
C TYR A 133 -3.52 4.92 -25.82
N GLU A 134 -3.77 3.64 -25.56
CA GLU A 134 -3.81 3.09 -24.20
C GLU A 134 -2.43 3.18 -23.53
N GLU A 135 -1.37 2.79 -24.24
CA GLU A 135 0.00 2.85 -23.73
C GLU A 135 0.44 4.29 -23.42
N ILE A 136 0.10 5.25 -24.29
CA ILE A 136 0.43 6.66 -24.08
C ILE A 136 -0.36 7.23 -22.91
N PHE A 137 -1.63 6.87 -22.80
CA PHE A 137 -2.50 7.36 -21.74
C PHE A 137 -2.06 6.82 -20.37
N ASP A 138 -1.72 5.54 -20.28
CA ASP A 138 -1.18 4.92 -19.06
C ASP A 138 0.16 5.53 -18.67
N MET A 139 1.09 5.72 -19.64
CA MET A 139 2.35 6.42 -19.38
C MET A 139 2.12 7.86 -18.91
N SER A 140 1.12 8.56 -19.46
CA SER A 140 0.83 9.94 -19.05
C SER A 140 0.39 10.04 -17.59
N HIS A 141 -0.33 9.05 -17.06
CA HIS A 141 -0.67 8.97 -15.64
C HIS A 141 0.56 8.84 -14.74
N HIS A 142 1.63 8.22 -15.22
CA HIS A 142 2.88 8.12 -14.46
C HIS A 142 3.68 9.43 -14.37
N PHE A 143 3.40 10.45 -15.19
CA PHE A 143 4.01 11.78 -15.05
C PHE A 143 3.56 12.51 -13.78
N VAL A 144 2.34 12.28 -13.29
CA VAL A 144 1.83 12.91 -12.07
C VAL A 144 2.58 12.39 -10.85
N SER A 145 3.08 11.14 -10.93
CA SER A 145 3.71 10.46 -9.80
C SER A 145 5.16 10.88 -9.52
N THR A 146 5.80 11.62 -10.40
CA THR A 146 7.26 11.85 -10.34
C THR A 146 7.69 13.24 -9.85
N GLU A 147 6.76 14.17 -9.62
CA GLU A 147 7.08 15.44 -8.96
C GLU A 147 6.76 15.38 -7.46
N ARG A 148 7.44 14.54 -6.72
CA ARG A 148 7.42 14.63 -5.26
C ARG A 148 8.05 15.96 -4.85
N ASP A 149 7.25 16.92 -4.32
CA ASP A 149 7.81 17.93 -3.42
C ASP A 149 8.21 17.17 -2.17
N GLN A 150 9.51 16.90 -2.12
CA GLN A 150 10.06 16.17 -1.02
C GLN A 150 9.88 16.98 0.23
N LEU A 151 9.34 16.36 1.25
CA LEU A 151 9.54 16.80 2.60
C LEU A 151 11.03 17.10 2.75
N LYS A 152 11.36 18.23 3.36
CA LYS A 152 12.75 18.50 3.74
C LYS A 152 13.23 17.29 4.53
N SER A 153 14.46 16.88 4.29
CA SER A 153 15.03 15.66 4.90
C SER A 153 14.87 15.62 6.42
N GLU A 154 14.92 16.79 7.08
CA GLU A 154 14.69 16.89 8.52
C GLU A 154 13.24 16.61 8.93
N ASP A 155 12.27 17.09 8.15
CA ASP A 155 10.85 16.88 8.46
C ASP A 155 10.48 15.41 8.27
N LEU A 156 11.01 14.77 7.22
CA LEU A 156 10.84 13.35 6.98
C LEU A 156 11.53 12.48 8.05
N TYR A 157 12.72 12.88 8.50
CA TYR A 157 13.41 12.19 9.61
C TYR A 157 12.55 12.20 10.88
N GLU A 158 12.01 13.36 11.26
CA GLU A 158 11.14 13.49 12.44
C GLU A 158 9.85 12.67 12.28
N GLU A 159 9.29 12.62 11.09
CA GLU A 159 8.12 11.78 10.78
C GLU A 159 8.41 10.30 10.96
N MET A 160 9.57 9.83 10.47
CA MET A 160 10.00 8.45 10.65
C MET A 160 10.34 8.12 12.11
N VAL A 161 10.88 9.07 12.87
CA VAL A 161 11.07 8.93 14.33
C VAL A 161 9.70 8.79 15.03
N LEU A 162 8.71 9.59 14.64
CA LEU A 162 7.35 9.48 15.18
C LEU A 162 6.73 8.12 14.84
N LEU A 163 6.87 7.66 13.61
CA LEU A 163 6.39 6.34 13.19
C LEU A 163 7.07 5.23 13.98
N ASN A 164 8.41 5.30 14.14
CA ASN A 164 9.17 4.34 14.94
C ASN A 164 8.68 4.26 16.39
N ASN A 165 8.43 5.40 17.03
CA ASN A 165 7.92 5.47 18.40
C ASN A 165 6.51 4.88 18.54
N ASN A 166 5.73 4.87 17.47
CA ASN A 166 4.37 4.33 17.43
C ASN A 166 4.29 2.91 16.85
N LEU A 167 5.40 2.27 16.45
CA LEU A 167 5.40 0.90 15.91
C LEU A 167 4.72 -0.10 16.86
N ARG A 168 4.82 0.13 18.18
CA ARG A 168 4.15 -0.72 19.19
C ARG A 168 2.62 -0.73 19.09
N SER A 169 2.01 0.30 18.47
CA SER A 169 0.56 0.38 18.27
C SER A 169 0.05 -0.58 17.19
N PHE A 170 0.96 -1.15 16.40
CA PHE A 170 0.65 -2.16 15.40
C PHE A 170 1.14 -3.52 15.88
N ASN A 171 0.33 -4.56 15.70
CA ASN A 171 0.76 -5.95 15.89
C ASN A 171 0.98 -6.68 14.56
N SER A 172 0.63 -6.04 13.44
CA SER A 172 0.80 -6.60 12.09
C SER A 172 1.36 -5.55 11.12
N MET A 173 2.09 -6.02 10.12
CA MET A 173 2.58 -5.23 8.99
C MET A 173 2.05 -5.82 7.69
N LEU A 174 1.69 -4.94 6.76
CA LEU A 174 1.42 -5.27 5.37
C LEU A 174 2.68 -4.95 4.57
N ILE A 175 3.25 -5.94 3.87
CA ILE A 175 4.42 -5.75 3.02
C ILE A 175 4.11 -6.09 1.57
N GLY A 176 4.61 -5.26 0.62
CA GLY A 176 4.36 -5.40 -0.82
C GLY A 176 5.51 -5.97 -1.64
N SER A 177 6.66 -6.23 -1.03
CA SER A 177 7.88 -6.70 -1.72
C SER A 177 7.75 -8.12 -2.30
N GLY A 178 6.76 -8.89 -1.87
CA GLY A 178 6.50 -10.22 -2.37
C GLY A 178 5.64 -10.31 -3.64
N ARG A 179 5.23 -9.20 -4.23
CA ARG A 179 4.40 -9.19 -5.45
C ARG A 179 5.12 -9.83 -6.63
N ILE A 180 4.36 -10.47 -7.51
CA ILE A 180 4.89 -11.23 -8.68
C ILE A 180 5.91 -10.42 -9.50
N TYR A 181 5.66 -9.15 -9.77
CA TYR A 181 6.55 -8.29 -10.55
C TYR A 181 7.83 -7.85 -9.79
N ASN A 182 7.88 -8.05 -8.46
CA ASN A 182 9.08 -7.81 -7.65
C ASN A 182 9.92 -9.08 -7.49
N VAL A 183 9.30 -10.24 -7.58
CA VAL A 183 9.92 -11.54 -7.31
C VAL A 183 10.31 -12.27 -8.57
N VAL A 184 9.51 -12.20 -9.63
CA VAL A 184 9.82 -12.87 -10.90
C VAL A 184 10.91 -12.09 -11.62
N ASN A 185 12.03 -12.76 -11.89
CA ASN A 185 13.14 -12.15 -12.58
C ASN A 185 12.77 -11.79 -14.04
N ASP A 186 13.17 -10.62 -14.52
CA ASP A 186 12.95 -10.17 -15.92
C ASP A 186 13.50 -11.17 -16.95
N LEU A 187 14.55 -11.93 -16.59
CA LEU A 187 15.15 -12.98 -17.39
C LEU A 187 14.61 -14.36 -17.02
N TYR A 188 13.33 -14.45 -16.60
CA TYR A 188 12.71 -15.71 -16.20
C TYR A 188 13.04 -16.84 -17.19
N ASP A 189 13.74 -17.86 -16.69
CA ASP A 189 14.15 -19.06 -17.41
C ASP A 189 13.77 -20.29 -16.57
N LYS A 190 12.75 -21.00 -17.03
CA LYS A 190 12.25 -22.20 -16.36
C LYS A 190 13.32 -23.27 -16.15
N SER A 191 14.32 -23.35 -17.03
CA SER A 191 15.40 -24.34 -16.96
C SER A 191 16.47 -24.00 -15.93
N ASN A 192 16.52 -22.72 -15.47
CA ASN A 192 17.50 -22.22 -14.51
C ASN A 192 16.82 -21.70 -13.24
N PRO A 193 16.86 -22.45 -12.12
CA PRO A 193 16.24 -22.02 -10.86
C PRO A 193 16.70 -20.64 -10.38
N ASP A 194 17.98 -20.30 -10.56
CA ASP A 194 18.56 -19.03 -10.11
C ASP A 194 18.07 -17.81 -10.91
N LYS A 195 17.42 -18.05 -12.03
CA LYS A 195 16.85 -17.00 -12.90
C LYS A 195 15.32 -16.95 -12.87
N ARG A 196 14.67 -17.64 -11.96
CA ARG A 196 13.20 -17.65 -11.90
C ARG A 196 12.68 -16.62 -10.95
N PHE A 197 13.10 -16.70 -9.69
CA PHE A 197 12.50 -15.94 -8.59
C PHE A 197 13.57 -15.38 -7.65
N ASP A 198 13.37 -14.15 -7.20
CA ASP A 198 14.21 -13.50 -6.20
C ASP A 198 13.33 -12.97 -5.05
N PHE A 199 13.43 -13.62 -3.89
CA PHE A 199 12.72 -13.24 -2.67
C PHE A 199 13.56 -12.36 -1.72
N TYR A 200 14.68 -11.83 -2.18
CA TYR A 200 15.60 -11.07 -1.32
C TYR A 200 14.90 -9.91 -0.60
N PHE A 201 14.18 -9.06 -1.34
CA PHE A 201 13.47 -7.92 -0.74
C PHE A 201 12.32 -8.36 0.16
N ALA A 202 11.58 -9.40 -0.22
CA ALA A 202 10.52 -9.94 0.62
C ALA A 202 11.10 -10.46 1.95
N LYS A 203 12.22 -11.20 1.91
CA LYS A 203 12.90 -11.69 3.11
C LYS A 203 13.39 -10.56 4.00
N ARG A 204 13.98 -9.51 3.43
CA ARG A 204 14.47 -8.33 4.17
C ARG A 204 13.33 -7.67 4.95
N ASP A 205 12.19 -7.46 4.31
CA ASP A 205 11.03 -6.83 4.92
C ASP A 205 10.40 -7.73 6.01
N LEU A 206 10.39 -9.04 5.78
CA LEU A 206 9.98 -10.03 6.78
C LEU A 206 10.91 -10.05 7.99
N ASP A 207 12.23 -9.99 7.78
CA ASP A 207 13.23 -9.94 8.86
C ASP A 207 13.06 -8.65 9.69
N PHE A 208 12.73 -7.52 9.05
CA PHE A 208 12.39 -6.28 9.76
C PHE A 208 11.13 -6.47 10.63
N ALA A 209 10.06 -7.02 10.08
CA ALA A 209 8.83 -7.29 10.81
C ALA A 209 9.08 -8.24 12.00
N TYR A 210 9.82 -9.31 11.78
CA TYR A 210 10.17 -10.27 12.82
C TYR A 210 10.96 -9.62 13.97
N ARG A 211 12.03 -8.84 13.66
CA ARG A 211 12.80 -8.12 14.68
C ARG A 211 11.96 -7.12 15.48
N ASN A 212 10.90 -6.58 14.89
CA ASN A 212 9.98 -5.65 15.53
C ASN A 212 8.78 -6.34 16.20
N GLY A 213 8.74 -7.68 16.25
CA GLY A 213 7.67 -8.45 16.88
C GLY A 213 6.32 -8.32 16.15
N LYS A 214 6.32 -8.18 14.83
CA LYS A 214 5.12 -7.97 14.01
C LYS A 214 4.79 -9.21 13.20
N GLN A 215 3.52 -9.62 13.24
CA GLN A 215 3.01 -10.54 12.24
C GLN A 215 2.92 -9.85 10.88
N VAL A 216 2.84 -10.62 9.80
CA VAL A 216 2.85 -10.08 8.43
C VAL A 216 1.68 -10.60 7.62
N ARG A 217 0.98 -9.67 6.95
CA ARG A 217 0.16 -9.96 5.79
C ARG A 217 1.00 -9.77 4.52
N TYR A 218 1.23 -10.84 3.80
CA TYR A 218 2.02 -10.87 2.57
C TYR A 218 1.14 -10.41 1.40
N HIS A 219 1.43 -9.23 0.88
CA HIS A 219 0.60 -8.56 -0.11
C HIS A 219 1.38 -8.35 -1.40
N SER A 220 0.99 -8.90 -2.48
CA SER A 220 -0.02 -9.89 -2.81
C SER A 220 0.56 -10.83 -3.87
N LEU A 221 0.04 -12.07 -3.99
CA LEU A 221 0.55 -12.95 -5.03
C LEU A 221 0.07 -12.48 -6.40
N LEU A 222 -1.22 -12.42 -6.64
CA LEU A 222 -1.76 -11.96 -7.91
C LEU A 222 -2.43 -10.60 -7.76
N VAL A 223 -2.01 -9.65 -8.59
CA VAL A 223 -2.51 -8.27 -8.61
C VAL A 223 -2.91 -7.87 -10.03
N LYS A 224 -3.73 -6.84 -10.19
CA LYS A 224 -4.18 -6.39 -11.52
C LYS A 224 -3.11 -5.66 -12.33
N ASP A 225 -2.20 -4.95 -11.65
CA ASP A 225 -1.26 -4.01 -12.26
C ASP A 225 0.20 -4.47 -12.13
N GLY A 226 1.09 -3.84 -12.89
CA GLY A 226 2.53 -4.04 -12.81
C GLY A 226 3.07 -5.26 -13.59
N MET A 227 2.20 -6.03 -14.26
CA MET A 227 2.62 -7.26 -14.93
C MET A 227 2.78 -7.13 -16.44
N ASP A 228 2.51 -5.96 -17.02
CA ASP A 228 2.53 -5.77 -18.47
C ASP A 228 3.90 -6.04 -19.07
N ASN A 229 4.97 -5.57 -18.41
CA ASN A 229 6.34 -5.86 -18.85
C ASN A 229 6.69 -7.35 -18.70
N LEU A 230 6.26 -7.98 -17.59
CA LEU A 230 6.52 -9.39 -17.32
C LEU A 230 5.84 -10.30 -18.33
N PHE A 231 4.63 -9.95 -18.79
CA PHE A 231 3.81 -10.75 -19.69
C PHE A 231 3.85 -10.29 -21.14
N ALA A 232 4.58 -9.21 -21.46
CA ALA A 232 4.71 -8.71 -22.82
C ALA A 232 5.17 -9.80 -23.79
N GLY A 233 4.40 -10.00 -24.86
CA GLY A 233 4.71 -10.97 -25.93
C GLY A 233 4.58 -12.44 -25.54
N LYS A 234 4.08 -12.77 -24.35
CA LYS A 234 3.87 -14.15 -23.90
C LYS A 234 2.47 -14.64 -24.28
N SER A 235 2.39 -15.94 -24.61
CA SER A 235 1.09 -16.59 -24.79
C SER A 235 0.37 -16.77 -23.45
N LYS A 236 -0.93 -17.00 -23.49
CA LYS A 236 -1.76 -17.29 -22.33
C LYS A 236 -1.23 -18.48 -21.52
N GLU A 237 -0.79 -19.54 -22.20
CA GLU A 237 -0.23 -20.74 -21.59
C GLU A 237 1.09 -20.41 -20.84
N GLU A 238 1.95 -19.60 -21.43
CA GLU A 238 3.20 -19.16 -20.80
C GLU A 238 2.92 -18.30 -19.54
N ILE A 239 1.94 -17.40 -19.62
CA ILE A 239 1.51 -16.58 -18.47
C ILE A 239 1.01 -17.46 -17.32
N LEU A 240 0.12 -18.41 -17.62
CA LEU A 240 -0.42 -19.35 -16.63
C LEU A 240 0.66 -20.23 -16.00
N GLU A 241 1.67 -20.63 -16.78
CA GLU A 241 2.82 -21.39 -16.27
C GLU A 241 3.68 -20.57 -15.31
N ILE A 242 3.98 -19.30 -15.65
CA ILE A 242 4.71 -18.37 -14.79
C ILE A 242 3.95 -18.18 -13.47
N ILE A 243 2.64 -17.92 -13.53
CA ILE A 243 1.81 -17.75 -12.33
C ILE A 243 1.82 -19.01 -11.46
N LYS A 244 1.67 -20.17 -12.06
CA LYS A 244 1.69 -21.46 -11.35
C LYS A 244 3.01 -21.69 -10.63
N ASP A 245 4.13 -21.49 -11.32
CA ASP A 245 5.46 -21.65 -10.73
C ASP A 245 5.69 -20.61 -9.61
N TYR A 246 5.31 -19.35 -9.84
CA TYR A 246 5.41 -18.29 -8.85
C TYR A 246 4.58 -18.57 -7.59
N VAL A 247 3.33 -18.98 -7.74
CA VAL A 247 2.46 -19.35 -6.59
C VAL A 247 3.10 -20.47 -5.80
N LYS A 248 3.61 -21.51 -6.46
CA LYS A 248 4.30 -22.63 -5.80
C LYS A 248 5.49 -22.15 -4.99
N GLU A 249 6.42 -21.43 -5.62
CA GLU A 249 7.65 -20.97 -4.96
C GLU A 249 7.35 -19.98 -3.83
N SER A 250 6.31 -19.13 -3.98
CA SER A 250 5.87 -18.23 -2.91
C SER A 250 5.31 -18.98 -1.69
N ILE A 251 4.51 -20.02 -1.90
CA ILE A 251 3.97 -20.84 -0.80
C ILE A 251 5.10 -21.60 -0.09
N ASP A 252 6.06 -22.15 -0.85
CA ASP A 252 7.24 -22.83 -0.29
C ASP A 252 8.09 -21.83 0.53
N PHE A 253 8.38 -20.65 -0.02
CA PHE A 253 9.09 -19.58 0.67
C PHE A 253 8.40 -19.15 1.98
N ILE A 254 7.10 -18.94 1.95
CA ILE A 254 6.31 -18.58 3.14
C ILE A 254 6.36 -19.69 4.18
N SER A 255 6.23 -20.95 3.75
CA SER A 255 6.29 -22.10 4.64
C SER A 255 7.66 -22.21 5.32
N ASP A 256 8.74 -22.13 4.54
CA ASP A 256 10.11 -22.21 5.05
C ASP A 256 10.44 -21.04 6.00
N TYR A 257 9.98 -19.82 5.65
CA TYR A 257 10.16 -18.68 6.54
C TYR A 257 9.45 -18.89 7.87
N ASN A 258 8.19 -19.30 7.86
CA ASN A 258 7.38 -19.53 9.05
C ASN A 258 7.88 -20.71 9.91
N LEU A 259 8.54 -21.71 9.32
CA LEU A 259 9.17 -22.80 10.09
C LEU A 259 10.28 -22.30 11.00
N ASN A 260 11.02 -21.28 10.57
CA ASN A 260 12.19 -20.74 11.26
C ASN A 260 11.90 -19.47 12.06
N HIS A 261 10.75 -18.82 11.84
CA HIS A 261 10.39 -17.53 12.43
C HIS A 261 8.96 -17.59 12.98
N ARG A 262 8.85 -17.71 14.30
CA ARG A 262 7.56 -17.79 14.99
C ARG A 262 7.58 -16.91 16.24
N PHE A 263 6.41 -16.52 16.69
CA PHE A 263 6.22 -15.80 17.94
C PHE A 263 5.47 -16.66 18.95
N ASN A 264 5.83 -16.52 20.24
CA ASN A 264 5.00 -17.02 21.31
C ASN A 264 4.08 -15.90 21.79
N ILE A 265 2.82 -15.94 21.40
CA ILE A 265 1.80 -14.97 21.82
C ILE A 265 0.84 -15.69 22.77
N ASN A 266 0.81 -15.27 24.03
CA ASN A 266 -0.04 -15.85 25.09
C ASN A 266 0.09 -17.39 25.22
N GLY A 267 1.29 -17.92 25.02
CA GLY A 267 1.56 -19.36 25.11
C GLY A 267 1.24 -20.14 23.82
N GLN A 268 0.77 -19.48 22.78
CA GLN A 268 0.54 -20.06 21.47
C GLN A 268 1.71 -19.73 20.54
N ASP A 269 2.18 -20.73 19.82
CA ASP A 269 3.21 -20.60 18.81
C ASP A 269 2.56 -20.21 17.48
N VAL A 270 2.75 -18.94 17.05
CA VAL A 270 2.12 -18.37 15.87
C VAL A 270 3.14 -18.00 14.80
N PRO A 271 2.82 -18.14 13.51
CA PRO A 271 3.73 -17.81 12.42
C PRO A 271 3.93 -16.28 12.30
N VAL A 272 5.06 -15.88 11.74
CA VAL A 272 5.30 -14.47 11.38
C VAL A 272 4.37 -14.05 10.25
N ILE A 273 4.34 -14.82 9.16
CA ILE A 273 3.38 -14.58 8.06
C ILE A 273 2.08 -15.30 8.42
N ASN A 274 1.07 -14.55 8.80
CA ASN A 274 -0.23 -15.07 9.23
C ASN A 274 -1.34 -14.89 8.19
N ALA A 275 -1.08 -14.12 7.12
CA ALA A 275 -2.04 -13.86 6.06
C ALA A 275 -1.34 -13.65 4.71
N VAL A 276 -2.00 -14.05 3.62
CA VAL A 276 -1.52 -13.88 2.25
C VAL A 276 -2.69 -13.45 1.36
N ASP A 277 -2.54 -12.34 0.67
CA ASP A 277 -3.48 -11.93 -0.36
C ASP A 277 -3.20 -12.76 -1.63
N LEU A 278 -3.98 -13.83 -1.87
CA LEU A 278 -3.84 -14.63 -3.08
C LEU A 278 -4.29 -13.84 -4.30
N PHE A 279 -5.39 -13.12 -4.17
CA PHE A 279 -5.95 -12.26 -5.22
C PHE A 279 -6.11 -10.85 -4.71
N ASN A 280 -5.61 -9.88 -5.48
CA ASN A 280 -5.76 -8.47 -5.20
C ASN A 280 -6.26 -7.71 -6.42
N GLU A 281 -7.41 -7.03 -6.29
CA GLU A 281 -7.97 -6.14 -7.32
C GLU A 281 -8.19 -6.80 -8.68
N ILE A 282 -8.76 -8.00 -8.70
CA ILE A 282 -9.05 -8.72 -9.94
C ILE A 282 -10.36 -8.30 -10.62
N VAL A 283 -11.21 -7.51 -9.94
CA VAL A 283 -12.36 -6.86 -10.55
C VAL A 283 -11.99 -5.46 -11.03
N SER A 284 -12.40 -5.11 -12.25
CA SER A 284 -12.08 -3.82 -12.89
C SER A 284 -12.54 -2.61 -12.06
N PHE A 285 -11.83 -1.49 -12.18
CA PHE A 285 -12.27 -0.22 -11.61
C PHE A 285 -13.28 0.48 -12.50
N GLU A 286 -13.17 0.26 -13.78
CA GLU A 286 -14.06 0.82 -14.81
C GLU A 286 -15.13 -0.19 -15.21
N LYS A 287 -16.18 0.31 -15.80
CA LYS A 287 -17.27 -0.49 -16.35
C LYS A 287 -17.05 -0.70 -17.85
N ASN A 288 -17.43 -1.88 -18.33
CA ASN A 288 -17.51 -2.16 -19.76
C ASN A 288 -18.60 -1.31 -20.45
N ALA A 289 -18.72 -1.45 -21.76
CA ALA A 289 -19.73 -0.76 -22.58
C ALA A 289 -21.18 -1.01 -22.11
N ASN A 290 -21.43 -2.11 -21.41
CA ASN A 290 -22.75 -2.45 -20.86
C ASN A 290 -22.98 -1.85 -19.45
N GLY A 291 -22.00 -1.11 -18.90
CA GLY A 291 -22.07 -0.52 -17.57
C GLY A 291 -21.83 -1.50 -16.42
N GLU A 292 -21.16 -2.62 -16.68
CA GLU A 292 -20.87 -3.69 -15.75
C GLU A 292 -19.39 -3.76 -15.39
N TYR A 293 -19.08 -4.12 -14.14
CA TYR A 293 -17.73 -4.49 -13.73
C TYR A 293 -17.39 -5.90 -14.22
N PHE A 294 -16.12 -6.16 -14.52
CA PHE A 294 -15.65 -7.39 -15.14
C PHE A 294 -14.34 -7.88 -14.52
N ASN A 295 -13.98 -9.13 -14.79
CA ASN A 295 -12.69 -9.69 -14.40
C ASN A 295 -11.59 -9.12 -15.33
N ILE A 296 -10.58 -8.50 -14.73
CA ILE A 296 -9.48 -7.85 -15.47
C ILE A 296 -8.59 -8.87 -16.19
N TRP A 297 -8.40 -10.05 -15.62
CA TRP A 297 -7.59 -11.10 -16.20
C TRP A 297 -8.19 -11.64 -17.49
N GLU A 298 -9.51 -11.77 -17.52
CA GLU A 298 -10.23 -12.18 -18.73
C GLU A 298 -10.16 -11.10 -19.81
N SER A 299 -10.36 -9.84 -19.42
CA SER A 299 -10.32 -8.71 -20.36
C SER A 299 -8.93 -8.43 -20.91
N LYS A 300 -7.88 -8.48 -20.07
CA LYS A 300 -6.52 -8.06 -20.41
C LYS A 300 -5.69 -9.18 -21.04
N TYR A 301 -5.82 -10.41 -20.52
CA TYR A 301 -4.98 -11.55 -20.93
C TYR A 301 -5.78 -12.69 -21.56
N GLY A 302 -7.11 -12.56 -21.67
CA GLY A 302 -7.98 -13.64 -22.15
C GLY A 302 -8.02 -14.86 -21.20
N ILE A 303 -7.65 -14.68 -19.93
CA ILE A 303 -7.55 -15.74 -18.93
C ILE A 303 -8.82 -15.73 -18.05
N THR A 304 -9.67 -16.72 -18.21
CA THR A 304 -10.85 -16.90 -17.37
C THR A 304 -10.49 -17.40 -15.98
N MET A 305 -11.42 -17.30 -15.01
CA MET A 305 -11.20 -17.88 -13.68
C MET A 305 -11.02 -19.40 -13.73
N ASP A 306 -11.67 -20.10 -14.66
CA ASP A 306 -11.48 -21.55 -14.85
C ASP A 306 -10.05 -21.92 -15.23
N GLU A 307 -9.41 -21.07 -16.03
CA GLU A 307 -8.05 -21.28 -16.47
C GLU A 307 -7.01 -20.81 -15.43
N LEU A 308 -7.36 -19.78 -14.64
CA LEU A 308 -6.48 -19.22 -13.63
C LEU A 308 -6.41 -20.05 -12.35
N LEU A 309 -7.56 -20.56 -11.87
CA LEU A 309 -7.65 -21.24 -10.58
C LEU A 309 -6.74 -22.48 -10.44
N PRO A 310 -6.49 -23.30 -11.48
CA PRO A 310 -5.53 -24.41 -11.39
C PRO A 310 -4.11 -23.99 -10.98
N ALA A 311 -3.69 -22.74 -11.24
CA ALA A 311 -2.40 -22.24 -10.78
C ALA A 311 -2.32 -22.13 -9.25
N PHE A 312 -3.45 -22.07 -8.55
CA PHE A 312 -3.55 -21.98 -7.09
C PHE A 312 -3.83 -23.33 -6.40
N ASP A 313 -3.91 -24.45 -7.14
CA ASP A 313 -4.13 -25.76 -6.56
C ASP A 313 -3.01 -26.16 -5.57
N TYR A 314 -1.77 -25.73 -5.87
CA TYR A 314 -0.64 -25.95 -4.96
C TYR A 314 -0.82 -25.19 -3.64
N ALA A 315 -1.27 -23.94 -3.69
CA ALA A 315 -1.54 -23.14 -2.49
C ALA A 315 -2.65 -23.78 -1.62
N LEU A 316 -3.72 -24.27 -2.25
CA LEU A 316 -4.79 -24.97 -1.53
C LEU A 316 -4.32 -26.25 -0.84
N GLN A 317 -3.48 -27.05 -1.53
CA GLN A 317 -2.99 -28.33 -1.03
C GLN A 317 -1.88 -28.19 0.02
N ASN A 318 -1.07 -27.14 -0.06
CA ASN A 318 0.11 -26.90 0.78
C ASN A 318 -0.02 -25.62 1.61
N LYS A 319 -1.25 -25.26 1.98
CA LYS A 319 -1.52 -24.09 2.81
C LYS A 319 -0.73 -24.14 4.11
N PRO A 320 0.13 -23.13 4.39
CA PRO A 320 0.93 -23.15 5.62
C PRO A 320 0.04 -23.04 6.87
N GLU A 321 0.39 -23.76 7.92
CA GLU A 321 -0.35 -23.75 9.18
C GLU A 321 -0.42 -22.34 9.79
N GLY A 322 -1.62 -21.91 10.18
CA GLY A 322 -1.86 -20.59 10.80
C GLY A 322 -1.84 -19.43 9.82
N VAL A 323 -1.87 -19.70 8.50
CA VAL A 323 -1.93 -18.68 7.46
C VAL A 323 -3.33 -18.60 6.88
N ASN A 324 -3.90 -17.39 6.83
CA ASN A 324 -5.17 -17.10 6.15
C ASN A 324 -4.93 -16.63 4.71
N PHE A 325 -5.71 -17.15 3.77
CA PHE A 325 -5.69 -16.69 2.38
C PHE A 325 -6.81 -15.69 2.12
N LEU A 326 -6.45 -14.54 1.52
CA LEU A 326 -7.37 -13.44 1.28
C LEU A 326 -7.65 -13.23 -0.21
N TYR A 327 -8.87 -12.78 -0.47
CA TYR A 327 -9.26 -12.06 -1.67
C TYR A 327 -9.53 -10.61 -1.29
N ASN A 328 -8.72 -9.67 -1.79
CA ASN A 328 -8.66 -8.28 -1.37
C ASN A 328 -9.11 -7.32 -2.47
N GLU A 329 -10.10 -6.47 -2.20
CA GLU A 329 -10.70 -5.59 -3.22
C GLU A 329 -11.04 -4.19 -2.68
N PRO A 330 -10.83 -3.12 -3.47
CA PRO A 330 -11.25 -1.76 -3.13
C PRO A 330 -12.70 -1.47 -3.50
N PHE A 331 -13.21 -0.35 -2.99
CA PHE A 331 -14.49 0.25 -3.37
C PHE A 331 -15.70 -0.66 -3.21
N LEU A 332 -15.69 -1.52 -2.16
CA LEU A 332 -16.81 -2.41 -1.86
C LEU A 332 -18.04 -1.67 -1.30
N GLU A 333 -17.91 -0.41 -0.92
CA GLU A 333 -19.03 0.50 -0.62
C GLU A 333 -19.88 0.80 -1.86
N ASN A 334 -19.37 0.57 -3.08
CA ASN A 334 -20.14 0.62 -4.31
C ASN A 334 -20.96 -0.68 -4.50
N ASP A 335 -22.28 -0.58 -4.40
CA ASP A 335 -23.19 -1.73 -4.45
C ASP A 335 -22.98 -2.63 -5.69
N LYS A 336 -22.79 -2.03 -6.87
CA LYS A 336 -22.61 -2.79 -8.13
C LYS A 336 -21.26 -3.51 -8.18
N ARG A 337 -20.19 -2.83 -7.71
CA ARG A 337 -18.87 -3.44 -7.67
C ARG A 337 -18.83 -4.56 -6.63
N ARG A 338 -19.34 -4.31 -5.43
CA ARG A 338 -19.45 -5.31 -4.37
C ARG A 338 -20.18 -6.56 -4.84
N LYS A 339 -21.31 -6.39 -5.55
CA LYS A 339 -22.03 -7.53 -6.14
C LYS A 339 -21.13 -8.35 -7.06
N LYS A 340 -20.35 -7.72 -7.95
CA LYS A 340 -19.43 -8.42 -8.85
C LYS A 340 -18.31 -9.14 -8.08
N VAL A 341 -17.76 -8.50 -7.05
CA VAL A 341 -16.72 -9.12 -6.20
C VAL A 341 -17.27 -10.36 -5.48
N LEU A 342 -18.47 -10.28 -4.93
CA LEU A 342 -19.13 -11.42 -4.28
C LEU A 342 -19.48 -12.54 -5.27
N GLU A 343 -19.82 -12.23 -6.52
CA GLU A 343 -20.00 -13.21 -7.59
C GLU A 343 -18.68 -13.94 -7.89
N VAL A 344 -17.58 -13.21 -8.03
CA VAL A 344 -16.24 -13.80 -8.26
C VAL A 344 -15.81 -14.65 -7.08
N LEU A 345 -16.01 -14.18 -5.84
CA LEU A 345 -15.73 -14.98 -4.65
C LEU A 345 -16.55 -16.29 -4.63
N GLY A 346 -17.84 -16.21 -4.96
CA GLY A 346 -18.71 -17.39 -5.07
C GLY A 346 -18.26 -18.36 -6.17
N GLU A 347 -17.75 -17.85 -7.28
CA GLU A 347 -17.15 -18.66 -8.35
C GLU A 347 -15.90 -19.39 -7.86
N ILE A 348 -14.98 -18.69 -7.18
CA ILE A 348 -13.78 -19.29 -6.57
C ILE A 348 -14.19 -20.40 -5.60
N ASP A 349 -15.11 -20.12 -4.67
CA ASP A 349 -15.55 -21.07 -3.66
C ASP A 349 -16.22 -22.31 -4.26
N SER A 350 -16.99 -22.15 -5.33
CA SER A 350 -17.65 -23.28 -5.99
C SER A 350 -16.66 -24.23 -6.67
N LYS A 351 -15.53 -23.71 -7.17
CA LYS A 351 -14.52 -24.45 -7.92
C LYS A 351 -13.36 -24.92 -7.04
N ARG A 352 -13.01 -24.14 -6.01
CA ARG A 352 -11.91 -24.40 -5.06
C ARG A 352 -12.36 -24.09 -3.64
N PRO A 353 -13.23 -24.93 -3.06
CA PRO A 353 -13.71 -24.76 -1.69
C PRO A 353 -12.53 -24.68 -0.70
N GLY A 354 -12.52 -23.64 0.16
CA GLY A 354 -11.48 -23.43 1.16
C GLY A 354 -10.20 -22.79 0.64
N LEU A 355 -10.14 -22.35 -0.62
CA LEU A 355 -8.99 -21.58 -1.13
C LEU A 355 -8.94 -20.20 -0.48
N ILE A 356 -10.07 -19.51 -0.34
CA ILE A 356 -10.14 -18.20 0.30
C ILE A 356 -10.82 -18.33 1.67
N ASP A 357 -10.13 -17.85 2.72
CA ASP A 357 -10.69 -17.79 4.08
C ASP A 357 -11.35 -16.44 4.36
N THR A 358 -10.74 -15.37 3.87
CA THR A 358 -11.07 -13.99 4.25
C THR A 358 -11.38 -13.15 3.01
N LEU A 359 -12.47 -12.39 3.07
CA LEU A 359 -12.70 -11.27 2.15
C LEU A 359 -12.09 -10.00 2.76
N GLY A 360 -11.14 -9.41 2.04
CA GLY A 360 -10.53 -8.14 2.37
C GLY A 360 -11.25 -6.98 1.69
N SER A 361 -11.64 -5.98 2.47
CA SER A 361 -12.11 -4.69 1.97
C SER A 361 -11.04 -3.64 2.19
N GLN A 362 -10.48 -3.09 1.12
CA GLN A 362 -9.41 -2.07 1.24
C GLN A 362 -9.92 -0.82 1.94
N MET A 363 -11.15 -0.42 1.67
CA MET A 363 -11.79 0.71 2.34
C MET A 363 -11.06 2.05 2.16
N HIS A 364 -10.62 2.32 0.92
CA HIS A 364 -10.12 3.63 0.51
C HIS A 364 -11.31 4.58 0.33
N ILE A 365 -11.61 5.38 1.34
CA ILE A 365 -12.78 6.26 1.35
C ILE A 365 -12.38 7.73 1.41
N THR A 366 -13.36 8.61 1.30
CA THR A 366 -13.15 10.06 1.40
C THR A 366 -13.99 10.65 2.54
N ILE A 367 -13.67 11.88 2.96
CA ILE A 367 -14.47 12.60 3.97
C ILE A 367 -15.93 12.80 3.52
N GLY A 368 -16.22 12.73 2.22
CA GLY A 368 -17.58 12.85 1.66
C GLY A 368 -18.32 11.52 1.51
N GLU A 369 -17.80 10.41 2.03
CA GLU A 369 -18.42 9.09 1.86
C GLU A 369 -19.77 9.00 2.57
N ASP A 370 -20.73 8.37 1.91
CA ASP A 370 -22.08 8.17 2.44
C ASP A 370 -22.11 6.97 3.41
N LYS A 371 -22.38 7.24 4.69
CA LYS A 371 -22.51 6.20 5.71
C LYS A 371 -23.52 5.10 5.38
N ASN A 372 -24.55 5.41 4.59
CA ASN A 372 -25.53 4.40 4.19
C ASN A 372 -24.96 3.41 3.17
N LYS A 373 -24.00 3.81 2.34
CA LYS A 373 -23.28 2.87 1.50
C LYS A 373 -22.42 1.94 2.35
N ILE A 374 -21.73 2.48 3.35
CA ILE A 374 -20.94 1.68 4.30
C ILE A 374 -21.86 0.69 5.04
N ARG A 375 -23.03 1.16 5.53
CA ARG A 375 -24.00 0.28 6.20
C ARG A 375 -24.42 -0.88 5.32
N ARG A 376 -24.84 -0.63 4.07
CA ARG A 376 -25.22 -1.70 3.13
C ARG A 376 -24.05 -2.63 2.82
N CYS A 377 -22.84 -2.12 2.72
CA CYS A 377 -21.65 -2.92 2.52
C CYS A 377 -21.47 -3.93 3.66
N PHE A 378 -21.55 -3.46 4.89
CA PHE A 378 -21.37 -4.32 6.07
C PHE A 378 -22.57 -5.24 6.34
N GLU A 379 -23.77 -4.87 5.93
CA GLU A 379 -24.93 -5.79 5.91
C GLU A 379 -24.67 -6.99 4.99
N ASP A 380 -24.15 -6.77 3.79
CA ASP A 380 -23.78 -7.86 2.86
C ASP A 380 -22.62 -8.70 3.41
N PHE A 381 -21.64 -8.09 4.09
CA PHE A 381 -20.55 -8.82 4.75
C PHE A 381 -21.05 -9.70 5.90
N ARG A 382 -21.99 -9.21 6.70
CA ARG A 382 -22.62 -10.02 7.75
C ARG A 382 -23.34 -11.24 7.14
N ILE A 383 -24.11 -11.02 6.07
CA ILE A 383 -24.80 -12.12 5.37
C ILE A 383 -23.78 -13.12 4.80
N LEU A 384 -22.67 -12.66 4.24
CA LEU A 384 -21.59 -13.52 3.76
C LEU A 384 -21.02 -14.37 4.90
N GLN A 385 -20.67 -13.75 6.03
CA GLN A 385 -20.16 -14.43 7.23
C GLN A 385 -21.12 -15.50 7.72
N GLU A 386 -22.40 -15.14 7.90
CA GLU A 386 -23.43 -16.06 8.40
C GLU A 386 -23.64 -17.28 7.49
N ARG A 387 -23.54 -17.10 6.18
CA ARG A 387 -23.78 -18.15 5.19
C ARG A 387 -22.58 -19.05 4.93
N THR A 388 -21.39 -18.52 5.01
CA THR A 388 -20.18 -19.19 4.52
C THR A 388 -19.13 -19.43 5.59
N GLY A 389 -19.26 -18.78 6.75
CA GLY A 389 -18.23 -18.78 7.78
C GLY A 389 -16.96 -17.99 7.40
N LYS A 390 -16.95 -17.24 6.29
CA LYS A 390 -15.78 -16.46 5.87
C LYS A 390 -15.48 -15.35 6.84
N HIS A 391 -14.20 -15.07 6.98
CA HIS A 391 -13.69 -13.94 7.73
C HIS A 391 -13.81 -12.65 6.92
N ILE A 392 -13.89 -11.51 7.61
CA ILE A 392 -13.88 -10.16 7.00
C ILE A 392 -12.76 -9.35 7.63
N GLN A 393 -11.98 -8.66 6.81
CA GLN A 393 -10.94 -7.74 7.27
C GLN A 393 -11.02 -6.42 6.52
N ILE A 394 -10.82 -5.31 7.23
CA ILE A 394 -10.50 -4.02 6.61
C ILE A 394 -9.00 -4.01 6.39
N THR A 395 -8.58 -3.94 5.12
CA THR A 395 -7.23 -4.32 4.74
C THR A 395 -6.30 -3.14 4.45
N GLU A 396 -6.84 -1.97 4.10
CA GLU A 396 -6.05 -0.83 3.62
C GLU A 396 -6.73 0.51 3.95
N PHE A 397 -7.29 0.61 5.15
CA PHE A 397 -8.08 1.78 5.53
C PHE A 397 -7.29 3.08 5.37
N ASP A 398 -7.84 3.98 4.58
CA ASP A 398 -7.50 5.39 4.58
C ASP A 398 -8.74 6.26 4.34
N MET A 399 -8.63 7.56 4.70
CA MET A 399 -9.70 8.52 4.45
C MET A 399 -9.09 9.81 3.90
N SER A 400 -9.15 9.94 2.58
CA SER A 400 -8.62 11.13 1.91
C SER A 400 -9.57 12.32 2.01
N LEU A 401 -9.00 13.52 2.04
CA LEU A 401 -9.76 14.77 2.00
C LEU A 401 -10.41 14.97 0.63
N GLY A 402 -9.69 14.68 -0.46
CA GLY A 402 -10.17 14.77 -1.83
C GLY A 402 -10.53 16.21 -2.27
N ARG A 403 -9.98 16.68 -3.38
CA ARG A 403 -10.23 18.05 -3.89
C ARG A 403 -11.71 18.37 -4.06
N THR A 404 -12.46 17.41 -4.62
CA THR A 404 -13.90 17.58 -4.90
C THR A 404 -14.76 17.38 -3.66
N GLN A 405 -14.22 16.81 -2.58
CA GLN A 405 -14.98 16.51 -1.39
C GLN A 405 -15.08 17.68 -0.43
N ILE A 406 -14.04 18.52 -0.33
CA ILE A 406 -14.09 19.71 0.53
C ILE A 406 -15.22 20.65 0.12
N PRO A 407 -15.34 21.10 -1.14
CA PRO A 407 -16.48 21.91 -1.57
C PRO A 407 -17.83 21.20 -1.42
N ARG A 408 -17.86 19.87 -1.59
CA ARG A 408 -19.09 19.08 -1.43
C ARG A 408 -19.58 19.02 0.02
N VAL A 409 -18.65 18.95 0.97
CA VAL A 409 -18.93 18.85 2.42
C VAL A 409 -19.21 20.23 3.02
N PHE A 410 -18.40 21.23 2.67
CA PHE A 410 -18.42 22.56 3.28
C PHE A 410 -19.05 23.64 2.39
N GLY A 411 -19.46 23.29 1.16
CA GLY A 411 -19.84 24.26 0.15
C GLY A 411 -18.64 25.07 -0.35
N ASN A 412 -18.89 26.09 -1.15
CA ASN A 412 -17.85 27.02 -1.62
C ASN A 412 -17.56 28.10 -0.57
N ASN A 413 -17.45 27.72 0.69
CA ASN A 413 -17.15 28.66 1.78
C ASN A 413 -15.63 28.93 1.83
N PRO A 414 -15.15 30.14 1.48
CA PRO A 414 -13.73 30.47 1.50
C PRO A 414 -13.14 30.60 2.93
N GLU A 415 -13.97 30.58 3.96
CA GLU A 415 -13.56 30.71 5.35
C GLU A 415 -13.28 29.36 6.04
N VAL A 416 -13.43 28.23 5.32
CA VAL A 416 -13.15 26.91 5.89
C VAL A 416 -11.64 26.77 6.14
N THR A 417 -11.28 26.55 7.39
CA THR A 417 -9.89 26.30 7.80
C THR A 417 -9.53 24.83 7.67
N LEU A 418 -8.24 24.53 7.50
CA LEU A 418 -7.75 23.15 7.50
C LEU A 418 -8.03 22.41 8.81
N GLU A 419 -8.01 23.14 9.92
CA GLU A 419 -8.37 22.60 11.24
C GLU A 419 -9.83 22.10 11.26
N GLN A 420 -10.75 22.87 10.69
CA GLN A 420 -12.16 22.45 10.57
C GLN A 420 -12.33 21.22 9.67
N VAL A 421 -11.56 21.16 8.55
CA VAL A 421 -11.59 19.98 7.67
C VAL A 421 -11.05 18.75 8.38
N TYR A 422 -9.99 18.91 9.16
CA TYR A 422 -9.38 17.84 9.93
C TYR A 422 -10.30 17.35 11.06
N GLU A 423 -10.93 18.27 11.78
CA GLU A 423 -11.93 17.93 12.79
C GLU A 423 -13.12 17.17 12.19
N TYR A 424 -13.60 17.61 11.03
CA TYR A 424 -14.64 16.89 10.29
C TYR A 424 -14.20 15.48 9.88
N LYS A 425 -12.95 15.31 9.44
CA LYS A 425 -12.38 13.98 9.14
C LYS A 425 -12.45 13.06 10.38
N HIS A 426 -12.10 13.57 11.55
CA HIS A 426 -12.21 12.80 12.80
C HIS A 426 -13.64 12.37 13.11
N GLN A 427 -14.58 13.31 13.07
CA GLN A 427 -16.00 13.02 13.28
C GLN A 427 -16.52 11.99 12.27
N LYS A 428 -16.03 12.07 11.01
CA LYS A 428 -16.40 11.10 9.97
C LYS A 428 -15.85 9.70 10.23
N ILE A 429 -14.64 9.59 10.73
CA ILE A 429 -14.05 8.29 11.14
C ILE A 429 -14.89 7.70 12.29
N GLU A 430 -15.28 8.48 13.29
CA GLU A 430 -16.14 8.03 14.39
C GLU A 430 -17.52 7.58 13.88
N GLU A 431 -18.14 8.34 12.97
CA GLU A 431 -19.42 7.98 12.36
C GLU A 431 -19.33 6.63 11.64
N ILE A 432 -18.30 6.40 10.85
CA ILE A 432 -18.08 5.15 10.09
C ILE A 432 -17.79 4.00 11.04
N SER A 433 -16.98 4.23 12.06
CA SER A 433 -16.69 3.24 13.11
C SER A 433 -17.95 2.76 13.81
N SER A 434 -18.86 3.70 14.12
CA SER A 434 -20.17 3.39 14.72
C SER A 434 -21.00 2.50 13.80
N VAL A 435 -21.09 2.85 12.51
CA VAL A 435 -21.82 2.06 11.51
C VAL A 435 -21.27 0.64 11.39
N ILE A 436 -19.94 0.48 11.40
CA ILE A 436 -19.28 -0.83 11.33
C ILE A 436 -19.60 -1.63 12.60
N SER A 437 -19.46 -1.02 13.78
CA SER A 437 -19.73 -1.68 15.06
C SER A 437 -21.21 -2.12 15.19
N GLU A 438 -22.14 -1.30 14.70
CA GLU A 438 -23.58 -1.58 14.72
C GLU A 438 -23.97 -2.68 13.72
N SER A 439 -23.16 -2.96 12.71
CA SER A 439 -23.47 -3.93 11.65
C SER A 439 -23.53 -5.38 12.14
N GLY A 440 -22.87 -5.68 13.25
CA GLY A 440 -22.73 -7.04 13.79
C GLY A 440 -21.73 -7.92 13.02
N VAL A 441 -20.97 -7.34 12.07
CA VAL A 441 -19.87 -8.04 11.40
C VAL A 441 -18.72 -8.24 12.39
N HIS A 442 -18.22 -9.46 12.47
CA HIS A 442 -16.97 -9.72 13.16
C HIS A 442 -15.81 -9.43 12.23
N LEU A 443 -14.99 -8.43 12.57
CA LEU A 443 -13.77 -8.11 11.84
C LEU A 443 -12.57 -8.79 12.48
N ASP A 444 -11.78 -9.52 11.70
CA ASP A 444 -10.52 -10.10 12.16
C ASP A 444 -9.45 -9.05 12.39
N GLY A 445 -9.50 -7.95 11.64
CA GLY A 445 -8.52 -6.89 11.76
C GLY A 445 -8.80 -5.65 10.94
N ILE A 446 -8.01 -4.62 11.23
CA ILE A 446 -7.89 -3.39 10.46
C ILE A 446 -6.43 -3.13 10.16
N SER A 447 -6.11 -2.85 8.89
CA SER A 447 -4.81 -2.34 8.48
C SER A 447 -4.96 -0.97 7.85
N TYR A 448 -4.06 -0.06 8.22
CA TYR A 448 -3.99 1.29 7.65
C TYR A 448 -3.07 1.30 6.44
N TRP A 449 -3.51 1.92 5.34
CA TRP A 449 -2.72 2.01 4.12
C TRP A 449 -1.68 3.12 4.21
N SER A 450 -2.11 4.31 4.54
CA SER A 450 -1.24 5.48 4.67
C SER A 450 -0.92 5.74 6.13
N LEU A 451 0.28 5.39 6.58
CA LEU A 451 0.73 5.67 7.95
C LEU A 451 1.18 7.12 8.07
N THR A 452 1.85 7.62 7.06
CA THR A 452 2.31 9.00 6.95
C THR A 452 1.93 9.56 5.59
N ASP A 453 1.82 10.88 5.46
CA ASP A 453 1.57 11.52 4.16
C ASP A 453 2.88 11.75 3.38
N GLY A 454 4.05 11.66 4.03
CA GLY A 454 5.33 12.10 3.48
C GLY A 454 6.01 11.15 2.51
N ILE A 455 5.74 9.85 2.59
CA ILE A 455 6.37 8.82 1.73
C ILE A 455 5.34 8.09 0.88
N ASP A 456 4.09 8.10 1.31
CA ASP A 456 3.04 7.35 0.65
C ASP A 456 2.58 7.99 -0.67
N CYS A 457 2.15 7.16 -1.61
CA CYS A 457 1.64 7.55 -2.93
C CYS A 457 0.49 8.58 -2.91
N ASN A 458 -0.07 8.85 -1.75
CA ASN A 458 -1.13 9.83 -1.56
C ASN A 458 -0.64 11.29 -1.54
N LEU A 459 0.66 11.54 -1.33
CA LEU A 459 1.24 12.88 -1.41
C LEU A 459 0.99 13.54 -2.76
N GLU A 460 1.04 12.76 -3.82
CA GLU A 460 0.76 13.22 -5.18
C GLU A 460 -0.70 13.68 -5.36
N ARG A 461 -1.64 12.99 -4.73
CA ARG A 461 -3.06 13.40 -4.76
C ARG A 461 -3.29 14.73 -4.07
N VAL A 462 -2.52 15.04 -3.03
CA VAL A 462 -2.58 16.36 -2.36
C VAL A 462 -2.03 17.45 -3.26
N ARG A 463 -0.88 17.20 -3.88
CA ARG A 463 -0.22 18.16 -4.77
C ARG A 463 -1.11 18.56 -5.93
N SER A 464 -1.66 17.57 -6.64
CA SER A 464 -2.56 17.82 -7.75
C SER A 464 -3.84 18.53 -7.34
N ASN A 465 -4.25 18.40 -6.07
CA ASN A 465 -5.54 18.88 -5.62
C ASN A 465 -5.51 20.25 -4.94
N TYR A 466 -4.40 20.64 -4.27
CA TYR A 466 -4.34 21.85 -3.46
C TYR A 466 -3.21 22.80 -3.84
N LEU A 467 -2.08 22.28 -4.32
CA LEU A 467 -0.95 23.12 -4.72
C LEU A 467 -1.12 23.65 -6.15
N ALA A 468 -1.79 22.90 -7.03
CA ALA A 468 -1.96 23.28 -8.43
C ALA A 468 -2.87 24.50 -8.64
N ASP A 469 -3.82 24.76 -7.75
CA ASP A 469 -4.72 25.93 -7.83
C ASP A 469 -4.23 27.12 -7.00
N GLY A 470 -3.08 27.01 -6.33
CA GLY A 470 -2.50 28.07 -5.50
C GLY A 470 -3.23 28.29 -4.17
N SER A 471 -4.22 27.47 -3.82
CA SER A 471 -4.98 27.62 -2.57
C SER A 471 -4.15 27.25 -1.34
N ILE A 472 -3.15 26.38 -1.51
CA ILE A 472 -2.18 26.02 -0.49
C ILE A 472 -0.79 26.04 -1.12
N THR A 473 0.11 26.80 -0.54
CA THR A 473 1.48 26.98 -1.04
C THR A 473 2.50 26.04 -0.38
N ASP A 474 2.10 25.37 0.69
CA ASP A 474 2.98 24.49 1.48
C ASP A 474 2.20 23.25 1.91
N ILE A 475 2.64 22.07 1.45
CA ILE A 475 2.06 20.79 1.80
C ILE A 475 2.10 20.50 3.32
N HIS A 476 3.08 21.07 4.03
CA HIS A 476 3.18 20.93 5.47
C HIS A 476 2.04 21.61 6.24
N GLN A 477 1.24 22.41 5.55
CA GLN A 477 0.02 23.01 6.11
C GLN A 477 -1.17 22.07 6.06
N ILE A 478 -1.05 20.89 5.42
CA ILE A 478 -2.14 19.94 5.24
C ILE A 478 -1.93 18.72 6.15
N PRO A 479 -2.59 18.64 7.30
CA PRO A 479 -2.47 17.49 8.19
C PRO A 479 -3.19 16.26 7.62
N SER A 480 -2.47 15.16 7.39
CA SER A 480 -3.03 13.89 6.91
C SER A 480 -4.01 14.06 5.75
N ALA A 481 -3.68 14.95 4.82
CA ALA A 481 -4.56 15.32 3.71
C ALA A 481 -4.83 14.16 2.77
N CYS A 482 -3.86 13.23 2.68
CA CYS A 482 -3.96 12.03 1.87
C CYS A 482 -4.57 10.82 2.58
N GLY A 483 -4.87 10.94 3.87
CA GLY A 483 -5.41 9.82 4.65
C GLY A 483 -4.45 9.24 5.65
N GLY A 484 -3.18 9.70 5.70
CA GLY A 484 -2.17 9.24 6.64
C GLY A 484 -2.67 9.23 8.09
N LEU A 485 -2.27 8.20 8.83
CA LEU A 485 -2.63 8.05 10.25
C LEU A 485 -1.92 9.11 11.11
N PHE A 486 -0.67 9.43 10.77
CA PHE A 486 0.14 10.41 11.45
C PHE A 486 0.27 11.68 10.60
N PRO A 487 -0.06 12.86 11.14
CA PRO A 487 0.04 14.10 10.40
C PRO A 487 1.49 14.50 10.14
N THR A 488 1.77 15.01 8.92
CA THR A 488 3.10 15.48 8.50
C THR A 488 3.49 16.82 9.11
N HIS A 489 2.59 17.54 9.78
CA HIS A 489 2.79 18.93 10.18
C HIS A 489 3.21 19.08 11.64
N LYS A 490 4.39 19.74 11.87
CA LYS A 490 4.94 20.02 13.21
C LYS A 490 3.99 20.77 14.17
N LYS A 491 3.15 21.68 13.66
CA LYS A 491 2.19 22.41 14.53
C LYS A 491 1.06 21.51 15.03
N LEU A 492 0.66 20.52 14.23
CA LEU A 492 -0.37 19.57 14.62
C LEU A 492 0.19 18.46 15.50
N ILE A 493 1.42 18.04 15.28
CA ILE A 493 2.14 17.16 16.19
C ILE A 493 2.27 17.82 17.57
N LYS A 494 2.55 19.14 17.64
CA LYS A 494 2.60 19.87 18.92
C LYS A 494 1.23 20.12 19.57
N ASN A 495 0.18 20.25 18.79
CA ASN A 495 -1.19 20.41 19.32
C ASN A 495 -1.88 19.06 19.60
N GLN A 496 -1.35 17.98 19.01
CA GLN A 496 -1.62 16.59 19.38
C GLN A 496 -0.54 16.07 20.37
N GLU A 497 -0.01 16.90 21.24
CA GLU A 497 0.54 16.37 22.48
C GLU A 497 -0.59 15.53 23.10
N PHE A 498 -0.56 14.24 22.75
CA PHE A 498 -1.24 13.21 23.53
C PHE A 498 -0.93 13.58 24.96
N SER A 499 -1.93 13.94 25.71
CA SER A 499 -1.68 14.29 27.10
C SER A 499 -0.85 13.16 27.67
N GLN A 500 0.25 13.46 28.34
CA GLN A 500 1.09 12.44 28.97
C GLN A 500 0.26 11.45 29.81
N ALA A 501 -0.95 11.83 30.19
CA ALA A 501 -1.96 11.01 30.84
C ALA A 501 -2.50 9.87 29.96
N GLU A 502 -2.60 10.04 28.63
CA GLU A 502 -3.05 8.96 27.72
C GLU A 502 -1.93 7.95 27.43
N VAL A 503 -0.68 8.40 27.39
CA VAL A 503 0.49 7.51 27.28
C VAL A 503 0.70 6.73 28.58
N GLN A 504 0.50 7.35 29.74
CA GLN A 504 0.62 6.69 31.05
C GLN A 504 -0.47 5.64 31.34
N ASN A 505 -1.65 5.77 30.77
CA ASN A 505 -2.68 4.74 30.89
C ASN A 505 -2.34 3.45 30.14
N PHE A 506 -1.49 3.51 29.09
CA PHE A 506 -0.96 2.32 28.41
C PHE A 506 0.17 1.65 29.20
N GLU A 507 0.99 2.41 29.92
CA GLU A 507 2.07 1.87 30.77
C GLU A 507 1.55 1.17 32.04
N SER A 508 0.35 1.53 32.50
CA SER A 508 -0.26 0.97 33.72
C SER A 508 -0.94 -0.41 33.53
N THR A 509 -1.01 -0.93 32.30
CA THR A 509 -1.61 -2.24 31.98
C THR A 509 -0.60 -3.35 31.76
N GLU A 510 0.70 -3.14 31.97
CA GLU A 510 1.66 -4.25 32.01
C GLU A 510 1.39 -5.16 33.24
N PRO A 511 1.17 -6.46 33.04
CA PRO A 511 1.13 -7.39 34.17
C PRO A 511 2.52 -7.46 34.79
N SER A 512 2.62 -7.06 36.04
CA SER A 512 3.83 -7.17 36.84
C SER A 512 4.39 -8.60 36.78
N HIS A 513 5.45 -8.84 36.05
CA HIS A 513 6.26 -10.04 36.16
C HIS A 513 6.94 -10.03 37.53
N LYS A 514 6.27 -10.58 38.53
CA LYS A 514 6.94 -11.03 39.75
C LYS A 514 7.71 -12.30 39.41
N HIS A 515 9.02 -12.20 39.45
CA HIS A 515 9.90 -13.34 39.55
C HIS A 515 9.50 -14.25 40.73
N ARG A 516 9.26 -15.50 40.39
CA ARG A 516 9.55 -16.65 41.26
C ARG A 516 10.06 -17.81 40.41
#